data_4b106c2e3fd11d234afedce164431bc3
#
_entry.id   4b106c2e3fd11d234afedce164431bc3
#
_cell.length_a   1.000
_cell.length_b   1.000
_cell.length_c   1.000
_cell.angle_alpha   90.00
_cell.angle_beta   90.00
_cell.angle_gamma   90.00
#
_symmetry.space_group_name_H-M   'P 1'
#
loop_
_entity.id
_entity.type
_entity.pdbx_description
1 polymer ?
#
loop_
_entity_poly.entity_id
_entity_poly.type
_entity_poly.pdbx_seq_one_letter_code
_entity_poly.pdbx_strand_id
1 'polypeptide(L)'
;MYPALMRSNRYTTTNEDLLTRIKNKSQNWYEVNHQGYTLPSTKDPHSWCGSWSWLGCLNMDGHVRTEAENKAFIKTFQRHCFRASCEECAKNWMSRESNKSASRIGIYEQSTGESAKHIIVSPPHYLKNKPVSELRHQAYKVLKNVNAKGGCLVVHPFRKYEQTNFSYSSKWVWYPSIHFHIVGFGWIDNVVENYKKNGWVVKNLGIRKSNFGTIRYILSHAGIKKGYHTLTWFGELSYSKLHVPDFVNEERLCPYCSENLTQVLPMDGITGEPPPQQMECIVEADAWFIPYYAQSQN
;
A
#
# COMPACT_ATOMS: atom_id res chain seq x y z
N MET A 1 23.68 21.39 -3.06
CA MET A 1 24.11 20.01 -3.40
C MET A 1 23.06 19.08 -2.84
N TYR A 2 22.08 18.66 -3.63
CA TYR A 2 21.03 17.74 -3.18
C TYR A 2 21.62 16.33 -3.09
N PRO A 3 21.43 15.58 -1.99
CA PRO A 3 21.90 14.22 -1.92
C PRO A 3 21.10 13.37 -2.93
N ALA A 4 21.82 12.47 -3.60
CA ALA A 4 21.31 11.54 -4.58
C ALA A 4 20.03 10.84 -4.07
N LEU A 5 18.97 10.88 -4.87
CA LEU A 5 17.73 10.16 -4.67
C LEU A 5 18.07 8.69 -4.36
N MET A 6 17.71 8.23 -3.18
CA MET A 6 17.84 6.83 -2.81
C MET A 6 17.10 5.99 -3.85
N ARG A 7 17.83 5.21 -4.63
CA ARG A 7 17.28 4.12 -5.44
C ARG A 7 16.47 3.25 -4.49
N SER A 8 15.20 3.13 -4.73
CA SER A 8 14.34 2.23 -3.98
C SER A 8 14.89 0.81 -4.16
N ASN A 9 15.53 0.26 -3.15
CA ASN A 9 15.84 -1.15 -3.11
C ASN A 9 14.52 -1.91 -3.21
N ARG A 10 14.20 -2.40 -4.39
CA ARG A 10 13.07 -3.31 -4.60
C ARG A 10 13.39 -4.58 -3.84
N TYR A 11 12.80 -4.74 -2.67
CA TYR A 11 12.80 -6.01 -1.98
C TYR A 11 11.88 -6.96 -2.74
N THR A 12 12.41 -7.63 -3.75
CA THR A 12 11.79 -8.82 -4.33
C THR A 12 11.99 -9.96 -3.34
N THR A 13 11.02 -10.19 -2.48
CA THR A 13 11.00 -11.41 -1.68
C THR A 13 10.55 -12.55 -2.57
N THR A 14 11.48 -13.45 -2.91
CA THR A 14 11.26 -14.73 -3.60
C THR A 14 10.54 -15.78 -2.75
N ASN A 15 10.06 -15.42 -1.56
CA ASN A 15 9.27 -16.30 -0.69
C ASN A 15 7.77 -16.02 -0.89
N GLU A 16 6.95 -17.06 -0.72
CA GLU A 16 5.49 -17.00 -0.69
C GLU A 16 5.02 -15.69 -0.05
N ASP A 17 4.23 -14.91 -0.78
CA ASP A 17 3.82 -13.56 -0.36
C ASP A 17 3.13 -13.62 1.01
N LEU A 18 3.49 -12.69 1.88
CA LEU A 18 2.95 -12.60 3.24
C LEU A 18 1.42 -12.64 3.28
N LEU A 19 0.73 -11.95 2.36
CA LEU A 19 -0.73 -11.97 2.27
C LEU A 19 -1.24 -13.37 1.94
N THR A 20 -0.67 -14.05 0.94
CA THR A 20 -1.01 -15.43 0.56
C THR A 20 -0.80 -16.38 1.73
N ARG A 21 0.32 -16.27 2.41
CA ARG A 21 0.61 -17.08 3.60
C ARG A 21 -0.40 -16.88 4.73
N ILE A 22 -0.82 -15.66 4.98
CA ILE A 22 -1.83 -15.35 6.02
C ILE A 22 -3.20 -15.88 5.61
N LYS A 23 -3.60 -15.69 4.34
CA LYS A 23 -4.87 -16.21 3.78
C LYS A 23 -4.94 -17.74 3.89
N ASN A 24 -3.91 -18.44 3.42
CA ASN A 24 -3.87 -19.91 3.40
C ASN A 24 -3.96 -20.55 4.80
N LYS A 25 -3.56 -19.80 5.84
CA LYS A 25 -3.68 -20.22 7.24
C LYS A 25 -4.99 -19.84 7.90
N SER A 26 -5.86 -19.08 7.22
CA SER A 26 -7.09 -18.53 7.81
C SER A 26 -8.31 -19.29 7.32
N GLN A 27 -9.19 -19.69 8.26
CA GLN A 27 -10.37 -20.49 7.96
C GLN A 27 -11.53 -19.65 7.38
N ASN A 28 -11.66 -18.37 7.78
CA ASN A 28 -12.80 -17.51 7.42
C ASN A 28 -12.37 -16.15 6.83
N TRP A 29 -11.27 -16.12 6.08
CA TRP A 29 -10.71 -14.88 5.52
C TRP A 29 -11.71 -14.07 4.70
N TYR A 30 -12.48 -14.74 3.84
CA TYR A 30 -13.43 -14.10 2.92
C TYR A 30 -14.77 -13.74 3.57
N GLU A 31 -15.13 -14.41 4.64
CA GLU A 31 -16.45 -14.29 5.26
C GLU A 31 -16.51 -13.23 6.37
N VAL A 32 -15.35 -12.94 6.98
CA VAL A 32 -15.31 -12.05 8.12
C VAL A 32 -15.66 -10.61 7.72
N ASN A 33 -16.68 -10.06 8.38
CA ASN A 33 -17.15 -8.70 8.20
C ASN A 33 -17.51 -8.08 9.54
N HIS A 34 -17.15 -6.81 9.74
CA HIS A 34 -17.55 -6.03 10.90
C HIS A 34 -17.75 -4.58 10.52
N GLN A 35 -18.97 -4.07 10.68
CA GLN A 35 -19.36 -2.70 10.31
C GLN A 35 -19.01 -2.32 8.86
N GLY A 36 -19.05 -3.28 7.93
CA GLY A 36 -18.70 -3.11 6.53
C GLY A 36 -17.20 -3.15 6.25
N TYR A 37 -16.36 -3.40 7.25
CA TYR A 37 -14.95 -3.71 7.06
C TYR A 37 -14.78 -5.19 6.73
N THR A 38 -13.88 -5.48 5.78
CA THR A 38 -13.42 -6.81 5.39
C THR A 38 -11.89 -6.85 5.45
N LEU A 39 -11.30 -8.02 5.29
CA LEU A 39 -9.87 -8.16 5.08
C LEU A 39 -9.45 -7.77 3.64
N PRO A 40 -8.17 -7.53 3.35
CA PRO A 40 -7.71 -7.28 1.99
C PRO A 40 -7.94 -8.49 1.08
N SER A 41 -8.00 -8.29 -0.25
CA SER A 41 -8.10 -9.39 -1.22
C SER A 41 -9.34 -10.28 -1.00
N THR A 42 -10.51 -9.66 -0.77
CA THR A 42 -11.78 -10.35 -0.50
C THR A 42 -12.84 -10.10 -1.55
N LYS A 43 -12.51 -9.41 -2.64
CA LYS A 43 -13.42 -9.12 -3.73
C LYS A 43 -12.81 -9.49 -5.07
N ASP A 44 -13.66 -9.92 -5.97
CA ASP A 44 -13.27 -10.21 -7.34
C ASP A 44 -12.58 -9.00 -7.99
N PRO A 45 -11.61 -9.25 -8.87
CA PRO A 45 -10.99 -8.21 -9.66
C PRO A 45 -12.01 -7.53 -10.58
N HIS A 46 -11.73 -6.31 -11.03
CA HIS A 46 -12.42 -5.74 -12.18
C HIS A 46 -12.10 -6.57 -13.43
N SER A 47 -13.01 -6.58 -14.40
CA SER A 47 -12.87 -7.32 -15.66
C SER A 47 -11.54 -7.03 -16.40
N TRP A 48 -11.02 -5.79 -16.27
CA TRP A 48 -9.77 -5.38 -16.89
C TRP A 48 -8.55 -5.51 -15.96
N CYS A 49 -8.74 -5.85 -14.67
CA CYS A 49 -7.66 -5.96 -13.69
C CYS A 49 -6.88 -7.26 -13.93
N GLY A 50 -5.59 -7.15 -14.07
CA GLY A 50 -4.73 -8.28 -14.45
C GLY A 50 -4.53 -8.41 -15.96
N SER A 51 -5.36 -7.75 -16.78
CA SER A 51 -5.17 -7.73 -18.24
C SER A 51 -3.88 -7.00 -18.64
N TRP A 52 -3.34 -7.35 -19.77
CA TRP A 52 -2.15 -6.71 -20.32
C TRP A 52 -2.50 -5.64 -21.33
N SER A 53 -1.64 -4.67 -21.52
CA SER A 53 -1.78 -3.58 -22.49
C SER A 53 -0.41 -3.09 -22.94
N TRP A 54 -0.42 -2.25 -23.98
CA TRP A 54 0.79 -1.63 -24.51
C TRP A 54 0.95 -0.20 -23.99
N LEU A 55 2.19 0.16 -23.60
CA LEU A 55 2.64 1.54 -23.40
C LEU A 55 3.75 1.83 -24.41
N GLY A 56 3.76 3.04 -24.94
CA GLY A 56 4.80 3.44 -25.89
C GLY A 56 5.13 4.92 -25.84
N CYS A 57 6.29 5.24 -26.37
CA CYS A 57 6.72 6.57 -26.75
C CYS A 57 6.88 6.61 -28.27
N LEU A 58 6.06 7.43 -28.93
CA LEU A 58 6.11 7.66 -30.38
C LEU A 58 6.84 8.96 -30.73
N ASN A 59 7.51 9.63 -29.76
CA ASN A 59 8.27 10.84 -29.98
C ASN A 59 9.66 10.51 -30.55
N MET A 60 9.72 10.33 -31.87
CA MET A 60 10.98 10.01 -32.60
C MET A 60 11.99 11.14 -32.46
N ASP A 61 11.56 12.39 -32.46
CA ASP A 61 12.44 13.56 -32.35
C ASP A 61 13.17 13.59 -30.98
N GLY A 62 12.54 13.08 -29.93
CA GLY A 62 13.13 12.94 -28.61
C GLY A 62 14.14 11.78 -28.52
N HIS A 63 14.19 10.88 -29.48
CA HIS A 63 15.08 9.72 -29.48
C HIS A 63 16.37 9.94 -30.29
N VAL A 64 16.59 11.14 -30.82
CA VAL A 64 17.81 11.47 -31.61
C VAL A 64 19.07 11.15 -30.83
N ARG A 65 20.05 10.53 -31.48
CA ARG A 65 21.34 10.07 -30.94
C ARG A 65 21.23 8.98 -29.87
N THR A 66 20.13 8.23 -29.88
CA THR A 66 19.97 7.03 -29.04
C THR A 66 19.84 5.77 -29.91
N GLU A 67 19.79 4.59 -29.28
CA GLU A 67 19.54 3.32 -29.99
C GLU A 67 18.14 3.27 -30.62
N ALA A 68 17.22 4.14 -30.16
CA ALA A 68 15.87 4.25 -30.67
C ALA A 68 15.68 5.39 -31.68
N GLU A 69 16.75 5.90 -32.27
CA GLU A 69 16.68 6.97 -33.28
C GLU A 69 15.76 6.58 -34.43
N ASN A 70 14.80 7.45 -34.76
CA ASN A 70 13.73 7.24 -35.75
C ASN A 70 12.78 6.06 -35.45
N LYS A 71 12.76 5.55 -34.22
CA LYS A 71 11.92 4.41 -33.82
C LYS A 71 11.09 4.73 -32.58
N ALA A 72 10.02 3.97 -32.38
CA ALA A 72 9.22 4.00 -31.19
C ALA A 72 9.77 3.04 -30.12
N PHE A 73 9.60 3.41 -28.86
CA PHE A 73 9.80 2.51 -27.75
C PHE A 73 8.45 1.97 -27.27
N ILE A 74 8.29 0.66 -27.24
CA ILE A 74 7.05 -0.02 -26.83
C ILE A 74 7.36 -1.00 -25.70
N LYS A 75 6.46 -1.05 -24.70
CA LYS A 75 6.51 -2.09 -23.68
C LYS A 75 5.13 -2.57 -23.26
N THR A 76 5.07 -3.79 -22.77
CA THR A 76 3.86 -4.33 -22.15
C THR A 76 3.77 -3.91 -20.69
N PHE A 77 2.54 -3.73 -20.21
CA PHE A 77 2.27 -3.55 -18.78
C PHE A 77 0.98 -4.25 -18.38
N GLN A 78 0.94 -4.69 -17.13
CA GLN A 78 -0.25 -5.29 -16.57
C GLN A 78 -1.11 -4.21 -15.90
N ARG A 79 -2.39 -4.18 -16.24
CA ARG A 79 -3.35 -3.22 -15.65
C ARG A 79 -3.69 -3.59 -14.22
N HIS A 80 -3.69 -2.61 -13.34
CA HIS A 80 -4.01 -2.78 -11.94
C HIS A 80 -4.98 -1.73 -11.44
N CYS A 81 -6.02 -2.14 -10.72
CA CYS A 81 -6.94 -1.22 -10.06
C CYS A 81 -6.38 -0.66 -8.73
N PHE A 82 -5.29 -1.21 -8.24
CA PHE A 82 -4.63 -0.86 -6.97
C PHE A 82 -5.56 -0.79 -5.75
N ARG A 83 -6.69 -1.50 -5.76
CA ARG A 83 -7.59 -1.55 -4.61
C ARG A 83 -7.17 -2.63 -3.64
N ALA A 84 -7.20 -2.30 -2.34
CA ALA A 84 -6.91 -3.24 -1.27
C ALA A 84 -7.85 -4.44 -1.23
N SER A 85 -9.11 -4.26 -1.65
CA SER A 85 -10.10 -5.34 -1.67
C SER A 85 -9.97 -6.27 -2.86
N CYS A 86 -9.32 -5.85 -3.95
CA CYS A 86 -9.16 -6.64 -5.16
C CYS A 86 -8.20 -7.81 -4.94
N GLU A 87 -8.58 -9.00 -5.34
CA GLU A 87 -7.78 -10.21 -5.16
C GLU A 87 -6.45 -10.14 -5.90
N GLU A 88 -6.45 -9.64 -7.14
CA GLU A 88 -5.25 -9.45 -7.95
C GLU A 88 -4.34 -8.31 -7.44
N CYS A 89 -4.94 -7.21 -6.97
CA CYS A 89 -4.20 -5.98 -6.71
C CYS A 89 -3.80 -5.75 -5.26
N ALA A 90 -4.33 -6.51 -4.31
CA ALA A 90 -4.08 -6.28 -2.88
C ALA A 90 -2.58 -6.29 -2.53
N LYS A 91 -1.79 -7.16 -3.17
CA LYS A 91 -0.34 -7.25 -2.98
C LYS A 91 0.38 -5.98 -3.45
N ASN A 92 0.02 -5.51 -4.65
CA ASN A 92 0.57 -4.29 -5.24
C ASN A 92 0.15 -3.06 -4.43
N TRP A 93 -1.11 -3.02 -3.97
CA TRP A 93 -1.60 -1.98 -3.06
C TRP A 93 -0.79 -1.93 -1.78
N MET A 94 -0.57 -3.08 -1.10
CA MET A 94 0.24 -3.15 0.13
C MET A 94 1.66 -2.63 -0.10
N SER A 95 2.32 -3.07 -1.17
CA SER A 95 3.69 -2.66 -1.48
C SER A 95 3.78 -1.17 -1.74
N ARG A 96 2.86 -0.62 -2.53
CA ARG A 96 2.78 0.81 -2.82
C ARG A 96 2.54 1.66 -1.58
N GLU A 97 1.55 1.30 -0.77
CA GLU A 97 1.25 2.04 0.46
C GLU A 97 2.36 1.92 1.51
N SER A 98 3.03 0.75 1.57
CA SER A 98 4.18 0.56 2.45
C SER A 98 5.39 1.40 2.03
N ASN A 99 5.67 1.49 0.73
CA ASN A 99 6.75 2.34 0.21
C ASN A 99 6.48 3.82 0.51
N LYS A 100 5.28 4.32 0.18
CA LYS A 100 4.88 5.71 0.48
C LYS A 100 4.98 6.02 1.96
N SER A 101 4.53 5.09 2.80
CA SER A 101 4.53 5.29 4.25
C SER A 101 5.94 5.23 4.82
N ALA A 102 6.77 4.28 4.37
CA ALA A 102 8.16 4.18 4.79
C ALA A 102 8.98 5.41 4.38
N SER A 103 8.75 5.94 3.17
CA SER A 103 9.38 7.18 2.72
C SER A 103 9.01 8.36 3.62
N ARG A 104 7.71 8.55 3.92
CA ARG A 104 7.24 9.62 4.80
C ARG A 104 7.84 9.52 6.20
N ILE A 105 7.90 8.32 6.78
CA ILE A 105 8.51 8.05 8.07
C ILE A 105 10.02 8.33 7.99
N GLY A 106 10.70 7.86 6.95
CA GLY A 106 12.14 8.05 6.76
C GLY A 106 12.56 9.52 6.66
N ILE A 107 11.75 10.37 6.01
CA ILE A 107 11.99 11.82 5.98
C ILE A 107 11.95 12.42 7.39
N TYR A 108 10.98 12.00 8.20
CA TYR A 108 10.88 12.48 9.58
C TYR A 108 12.03 11.94 10.45
N GLU A 109 12.40 10.66 10.33
CA GLU A 109 13.57 10.05 11.00
C GLU A 109 14.85 10.82 10.69
N GLN A 110 15.09 11.14 9.42
CA GLN A 110 16.27 11.90 8.99
C GLN A 110 16.29 13.32 9.55
N SER A 111 15.14 13.98 9.65
CA SER A 111 15.05 15.35 10.14
C SER A 111 15.17 15.48 11.66
N THR A 112 14.80 14.43 12.42
CA THR A 112 14.74 14.48 13.89
C THR A 112 15.75 13.60 14.60
N GLY A 113 16.32 12.61 13.92
CA GLY A 113 17.15 11.56 14.52
C GLY A 113 16.36 10.54 15.37
N GLU A 114 15.02 10.67 15.44
CA GLU A 114 14.18 9.72 16.18
C GLU A 114 13.88 8.48 15.32
N SER A 115 13.74 7.32 15.96
CA SER A 115 13.33 6.08 15.31
C SER A 115 11.85 5.79 15.55
N ALA A 116 11.14 5.36 14.50
CA ALA A 116 9.74 5.00 14.61
C ALA A 116 9.51 3.75 15.47
N LYS A 117 8.43 3.76 16.22
CA LYS A 117 7.98 2.67 17.10
C LYS A 117 6.68 2.08 16.59
N HIS A 118 6.50 0.79 16.77
CA HIS A 118 5.23 0.13 16.54
C HIS A 118 4.42 0.12 17.84
N ILE A 119 3.23 0.70 17.80
CA ILE A 119 2.33 0.85 18.94
C ILE A 119 0.99 0.23 18.59
N ILE A 120 0.35 -0.44 19.54
CA ILE A 120 -1.02 -0.94 19.40
C ILE A 120 -1.91 -0.21 20.40
N VAL A 121 -3.06 0.28 19.92
CA VAL A 121 -4.06 0.95 20.74
C VAL A 121 -5.38 0.20 20.62
N SER A 122 -5.96 -0.22 21.74
CA SER A 122 -7.20 -1.00 21.77
C SER A 122 -8.24 -0.35 22.67
N PRO A 123 -9.49 -0.19 22.20
CA PRO A 123 -10.58 0.34 23.00
C PRO A 123 -10.98 -0.65 24.12
N PRO A 124 -11.56 -0.17 25.21
CA PRO A 124 -12.15 -1.01 26.24
C PRO A 124 -13.37 -1.77 25.68
N HIS A 125 -13.65 -2.92 26.28
CA HIS A 125 -14.70 -3.82 25.80
C HIS A 125 -16.09 -3.18 25.68
N TYR A 126 -16.45 -2.26 26.57
CA TYR A 126 -17.76 -1.58 26.53
C TYR A 126 -17.96 -0.66 25.32
N LEU A 127 -16.85 -0.29 24.62
CA LEU A 127 -16.89 0.50 23.39
C LEU A 127 -16.93 -0.35 22.10
N LYS A 128 -16.92 -1.68 22.19
CA LYS A 128 -16.80 -2.58 21.03
C LYS A 128 -17.83 -2.37 19.92
N ASN A 129 -19.02 -1.87 20.27
CA ASN A 129 -20.13 -1.63 19.34
C ASN A 129 -20.12 -0.22 18.75
N LYS A 130 -19.21 0.66 19.19
CA LYS A 130 -19.09 2.01 18.63
C LYS A 130 -18.58 1.97 17.19
N PRO A 131 -19.00 2.94 16.34
CA PRO A 131 -18.46 3.07 14.99
C PRO A 131 -16.94 3.16 14.98
N VAL A 132 -16.27 2.47 14.04
CA VAL A 132 -14.81 2.50 13.90
C VAL A 132 -14.29 3.93 13.72
N SER A 133 -15.04 4.81 13.04
CA SER A 133 -14.69 6.23 12.88
C SER A 133 -14.61 6.98 14.21
N GLU A 134 -15.57 6.74 15.10
CA GLU A 134 -15.60 7.31 16.44
C GLU A 134 -14.42 6.78 17.29
N LEU A 135 -14.20 5.47 17.27
CA LEU A 135 -13.09 4.84 17.98
C LEU A 135 -11.72 5.34 17.46
N ARG A 136 -11.58 5.55 16.15
CA ARG A 136 -10.36 6.14 15.58
C ARG A 136 -10.11 7.56 16.11
N HIS A 137 -11.16 8.37 16.19
CA HIS A 137 -11.06 9.72 16.76
C HIS A 137 -10.65 9.69 18.25
N GLN A 138 -11.19 8.75 19.01
CA GLN A 138 -10.79 8.55 20.41
C GLN A 138 -9.34 8.03 20.53
N ALA A 139 -8.91 7.14 19.61
CA ALA A 139 -7.53 6.65 19.58
C ALA A 139 -6.52 7.79 19.38
N TYR A 140 -6.82 8.81 18.58
CA TYR A 140 -5.94 9.99 18.45
C TYR A 140 -5.82 10.76 19.77
N LYS A 141 -6.91 10.89 20.54
CA LYS A 141 -6.86 11.52 21.87
C LYS A 141 -6.00 10.70 22.84
N VAL A 142 -6.15 9.38 22.82
CA VAL A 142 -5.34 8.46 23.62
C VAL A 142 -3.86 8.58 23.25
N LEU A 143 -3.52 8.58 21.96
CA LEU A 143 -2.15 8.74 21.49
C LEU A 143 -1.53 10.06 21.94
N LYS A 144 -2.29 11.16 21.91
CA LYS A 144 -1.85 12.45 22.46
C LYS A 144 -1.59 12.36 23.96
N ASN A 145 -2.46 11.69 24.73
CA ASN A 145 -2.31 11.55 26.19
C ASN A 145 -1.08 10.72 26.59
N VAL A 146 -0.64 9.81 25.73
CA VAL A 146 0.58 9.01 25.95
C VAL A 146 1.80 9.55 25.21
N ASN A 147 1.79 10.85 24.87
CA ASN A 147 2.89 11.60 24.28
C ASN A 147 3.38 11.08 22.90
N ALA A 148 2.50 10.47 22.11
CA ALA A 148 2.80 10.20 20.71
C ALA A 148 2.83 11.50 19.90
N LYS A 149 3.98 11.83 19.29
CA LYS A 149 4.18 13.06 18.50
C LYS A 149 3.45 12.99 17.14
N GLY A 150 3.40 11.81 16.53
CA GLY A 150 2.78 11.60 15.23
C GLY A 150 3.12 10.25 14.62
N GLY A 151 2.49 9.94 13.50
CA GLY A 151 2.71 8.68 12.80
C GLY A 151 1.58 8.34 11.84
N CYS A 152 1.60 7.11 11.30
CA CYS A 152 0.46 6.53 10.63
C CYS A 152 -0.34 5.64 11.58
N LEU A 153 -1.66 5.66 11.42
CA LEU A 153 -2.60 4.80 12.13
C LEU A 153 -3.33 3.93 11.12
N VAL A 154 -3.29 2.62 11.32
CA VAL A 154 -3.96 1.61 10.50
C VAL A 154 -5.06 0.93 11.32
N VAL A 155 -6.24 0.84 10.72
CA VAL A 155 -7.43 0.23 11.35
C VAL A 155 -7.37 -1.29 11.21
N HIS A 156 -7.50 -1.99 12.33
CA HIS A 156 -7.65 -3.44 12.40
C HIS A 156 -8.98 -3.79 13.10
N PRO A 157 -10.03 -4.11 12.34
CA PRO A 157 -11.33 -4.46 12.93
C PRO A 157 -11.41 -5.90 13.41
N PHE A 158 -10.38 -6.71 13.15
CA PHE A 158 -10.36 -8.14 13.44
C PHE A 158 -9.11 -8.55 14.23
N ARG A 159 -9.26 -9.58 15.04
CA ARG A 159 -8.17 -10.38 15.62
C ARG A 159 -8.30 -11.82 15.16
N LYS A 160 -7.23 -12.57 15.30
CA LYS A 160 -7.21 -14.02 15.03
C LYS A 160 -6.91 -14.78 16.31
N TYR A 161 -7.49 -15.97 16.42
CA TYR A 161 -7.10 -16.97 17.41
C TYR A 161 -6.81 -18.30 16.70
N GLU A 162 -6.02 -19.12 17.32
CA GLU A 162 -5.69 -20.44 16.82
C GLU A 162 -6.75 -21.44 17.29
N GLN A 163 -7.46 -22.04 16.35
CA GLN A 163 -8.39 -23.11 16.61
C GLN A 163 -7.67 -24.44 16.42
N THR A 164 -7.46 -25.16 17.51
CA THR A 164 -6.88 -26.51 17.48
C THR A 164 -8.03 -27.54 17.36
N ASN A 165 -8.01 -28.32 16.29
CA ASN A 165 -8.89 -29.48 16.13
C ASN A 165 -8.18 -30.73 16.66
N PHE A 166 -8.94 -31.76 17.08
CA PHE A 166 -8.42 -33.05 17.54
C PHE A 166 -7.50 -33.80 16.56
N SER A 167 -7.38 -33.33 15.31
CA SER A 167 -6.59 -33.92 14.24
C SER A 167 -5.21 -33.28 14.00
N TYR A 168 -4.57 -32.69 15.00
CA TYR A 168 -3.24 -32.07 14.92
C TYR A 168 -3.08 -30.90 13.91
N SER A 169 -4.15 -30.43 13.27
CA SER A 169 -4.10 -29.25 12.41
C SER A 169 -4.67 -28.04 13.14
N SER A 170 -3.84 -27.02 13.34
CA SER A 170 -4.31 -25.72 13.84
C SER A 170 -4.64 -24.80 12.68
N LYS A 171 -5.82 -24.18 12.74
CA LYS A 171 -6.22 -23.13 11.78
C LYS A 171 -6.47 -21.82 12.50
N TRP A 172 -6.11 -20.72 11.86
CA TRP A 172 -6.40 -19.38 12.37
C TRP A 172 -7.81 -18.94 11.97
N VAL A 173 -8.57 -18.46 12.94
CA VAL A 173 -9.92 -17.93 12.75
C VAL A 173 -9.94 -16.45 13.10
N TRP A 174 -10.48 -15.63 12.19
CA TRP A 174 -10.66 -14.19 12.42
C TRP A 174 -11.99 -13.90 13.11
N TYR A 175 -11.99 -12.96 14.03
CA TYR A 175 -13.19 -12.50 14.74
C TYR A 175 -13.19 -10.98 14.93
N PRO A 176 -14.36 -10.33 15.03
CA PRO A 176 -14.46 -8.89 15.28
C PRO A 176 -13.80 -8.47 16.60
N SER A 177 -12.80 -7.61 16.50
CA SER A 177 -12.10 -7.04 17.66
C SER A 177 -11.29 -5.82 17.23
N ILE A 178 -11.91 -4.64 17.30
CA ILE A 178 -11.31 -3.39 16.81
C ILE A 178 -10.06 -3.04 17.61
N HIS A 179 -9.01 -2.69 16.91
CA HIS A 179 -7.79 -2.09 17.44
C HIS A 179 -7.06 -1.33 16.35
N PHE A 180 -6.07 -0.55 16.73
CA PHE A 180 -5.33 0.30 15.82
C PHE A 180 -3.84 -0.01 15.96
N HIS A 181 -3.17 -0.16 14.82
CA HIS A 181 -1.72 -0.23 14.75
C HIS A 181 -1.17 1.12 14.32
N ILE A 182 -0.16 1.55 15.02
CA ILE A 182 0.52 2.82 14.77
C ILE A 182 2.00 2.55 14.51
N VAL A 183 2.55 3.17 13.47
CA VAL A 183 3.98 3.32 13.28
C VAL A 183 4.28 4.81 13.39
N GLY A 184 4.97 5.19 14.47
CA GLY A 184 5.09 6.61 14.82
C GLY A 184 6.13 6.91 15.87
N PHE A 185 6.15 8.15 16.32
CA PHE A 185 7.19 8.77 17.12
C PHE A 185 6.66 9.30 18.44
N GLY A 186 7.58 9.55 19.35
CA GLY A 186 7.36 10.13 20.66
C GLY A 186 7.85 9.22 21.78
N TRP A 187 7.96 9.80 22.97
CA TRP A 187 8.24 9.07 24.20
C TRP A 187 6.92 8.55 24.76
N ILE A 188 6.59 7.28 24.49
CA ILE A 188 5.32 6.68 24.90
C ILE A 188 5.37 6.36 26.38
N ASP A 189 4.71 7.17 27.18
CA ASP A 189 4.58 7.05 28.63
C ASP A 189 3.11 7.19 29.09
N ASN A 190 2.87 7.39 30.38
CA ASN A 190 1.52 7.59 30.97
C ASN A 190 0.51 6.49 30.58
N VAL A 191 0.98 5.31 30.18
CA VAL A 191 0.13 4.23 29.66
C VAL A 191 -0.80 3.69 30.75
N VAL A 192 -0.30 3.56 31.97
CA VAL A 192 -1.05 3.04 33.12
C VAL A 192 -2.11 4.03 33.58
N GLU A 193 -1.78 5.32 33.67
CA GLU A 193 -2.69 6.41 34.00
C GLU A 193 -3.78 6.56 32.97
N ASN A 194 -3.42 6.48 31.69
CA ASN A 194 -4.39 6.50 30.59
C ASN A 194 -5.36 5.31 30.68
N TYR A 195 -4.85 4.10 30.95
CA TYR A 195 -5.71 2.93 31.15
C TYR A 195 -6.67 3.09 32.32
N LYS A 196 -6.17 3.52 33.49
CA LYS A 196 -7.01 3.76 34.70
C LYS A 196 -8.11 4.80 34.41
N LYS A 197 -7.80 5.83 33.64
CA LYS A 197 -8.73 6.94 33.36
C LYS A 197 -9.85 6.56 32.38
N ASN A 198 -9.55 5.77 31.35
CA ASN A 198 -10.47 5.58 30.22
C ASN A 198 -10.56 4.14 29.67
N GLY A 199 -9.82 3.20 30.25
CA GLY A 199 -9.83 1.78 29.88
C GLY A 199 -9.14 1.45 28.54
N TRP A 200 -8.52 2.43 27.87
CA TRP A 200 -7.81 2.18 26.64
C TRP A 200 -6.45 1.54 26.88
N VAL A 201 -6.19 0.44 26.21
CA VAL A 201 -4.91 -0.27 26.27
C VAL A 201 -3.97 0.28 25.22
N VAL A 202 -2.79 0.71 25.63
CA VAL A 202 -1.68 1.11 24.76
C VAL A 202 -0.52 0.15 24.98
N LYS A 203 -0.07 -0.50 23.91
CA LYS A 203 1.07 -1.42 23.93
C LYS A 203 2.16 -0.91 23.02
N ASN A 204 3.28 -0.48 23.57
CA ASN A 204 4.47 -0.11 22.82
C ASN A 204 5.28 -1.37 22.51
N LEU A 205 5.43 -1.71 21.24
CA LEU A 205 6.22 -2.85 20.75
C LEU A 205 7.67 -2.46 20.40
N GLY A 206 8.04 -1.19 20.64
CA GLY A 206 9.38 -0.68 20.40
C GLY A 206 9.71 -0.42 18.94
N ILE A 207 10.99 -0.12 18.72
CA ILE A 207 11.56 0.17 17.40
C ILE A 207 11.60 -1.13 16.57
N ARG A 208 11.31 -1.01 15.28
CA ARG A 208 11.33 -2.12 14.33
C ARG A 208 12.51 -2.01 13.38
N LYS A 209 13.01 -3.17 12.91
CA LYS A 209 14.14 -3.24 11.97
C LYS A 209 13.85 -2.57 10.62
N SER A 210 12.58 -2.53 10.20
CA SER A 210 12.17 -1.99 8.90
C SER A 210 10.78 -1.37 9.01
N ASN A 211 10.68 -0.08 8.68
CA ASN A 211 9.39 0.61 8.58
C ASN A 211 8.54 0.02 7.45
N PHE A 212 9.13 -0.23 6.28
CA PHE A 212 8.46 -0.87 5.15
C PHE A 212 7.90 -2.26 5.54
N GLY A 213 8.73 -3.12 6.11
CA GLY A 213 8.32 -4.47 6.51
C GLY A 213 7.23 -4.46 7.58
N THR A 214 7.32 -3.54 8.54
CA THR A 214 6.30 -3.38 9.60
C THR A 214 4.97 -2.93 9.02
N ILE A 215 4.97 -1.91 8.17
CA ILE A 215 3.73 -1.39 7.56
C ILE A 215 3.12 -2.43 6.62
N ARG A 216 3.93 -3.11 5.81
CA ARG A 216 3.46 -4.18 4.93
C ARG A 216 2.80 -5.31 5.69
N TYR A 217 3.39 -5.71 6.82
CA TYR A 217 2.78 -6.69 7.72
C TYR A 217 1.43 -6.19 8.28
N ILE A 218 1.37 -4.96 8.77
CA ILE A 218 0.13 -4.37 9.28
C ILE A 218 -0.93 -4.32 8.18
N LEU A 219 -0.59 -3.87 6.98
CA LEU A 219 -1.52 -3.74 5.84
C LEU A 219 -2.02 -5.10 5.34
N SER A 220 -1.26 -6.19 5.52
CA SER A 220 -1.66 -7.51 5.02
C SER A 220 -2.96 -8.06 5.64
N HIS A 221 -3.39 -7.53 6.77
CA HIS A 221 -4.62 -7.91 7.46
C HIS A 221 -5.38 -6.70 8.05
N ALA A 222 -5.20 -5.56 7.44
CA ALA A 222 -5.90 -4.33 7.81
C ALA A 222 -7.38 -4.35 7.42
N GLY A 223 -8.17 -3.49 8.03
CA GLY A 223 -9.58 -3.32 7.69
C GLY A 223 -9.78 -2.53 6.40
N ILE A 224 -10.47 -3.12 5.43
CA ILE A 224 -10.80 -2.49 4.15
C ILE A 224 -12.29 -2.18 4.10
N LYS A 225 -12.63 -0.90 3.86
CA LYS A 225 -14.01 -0.46 3.69
C LYS A 225 -14.08 0.63 2.62
N LYS A 226 -15.05 0.52 1.68
CA LYS A 226 -15.28 1.53 0.64
C LYS A 226 -15.57 2.90 1.27
N GLY A 227 -14.90 3.95 0.76
CA GLY A 227 -15.06 5.33 1.25
C GLY A 227 -14.33 5.64 2.57
N TYR A 228 -13.52 4.72 3.09
CA TYR A 228 -12.74 4.93 4.31
C TYR A 228 -11.26 4.66 4.09
N HIS A 229 -10.41 5.54 4.60
CA HIS A 229 -8.97 5.32 4.57
C HIS A 229 -8.57 4.24 5.58
N THR A 230 -7.91 3.20 5.11
CA THR A 230 -7.34 2.14 5.95
C THR A 230 -6.18 2.66 6.79
N LEU A 231 -5.34 3.51 6.19
CA LEU A 231 -4.21 4.18 6.81
C LEU A 231 -4.47 5.70 6.83
N THR A 232 -4.19 6.33 7.96
CA THR A 232 -4.31 7.80 8.14
C THR A 232 -3.09 8.34 8.89
N TRP A 233 -2.76 9.61 8.64
CA TRP A 233 -1.62 10.29 9.25
C TRP A 233 -2.08 11.27 10.33
N PHE A 234 -1.28 11.40 11.39
CA PHE A 234 -1.59 12.33 12.48
C PHE A 234 -0.32 12.99 13.06
N GLY A 235 -0.53 14.03 13.86
CA GLY A 235 0.53 14.75 14.54
C GLY A 235 1.52 15.39 13.57
N GLU A 236 2.81 15.28 13.88
CA GLU A 236 3.89 15.88 13.06
C GLU A 236 4.01 15.27 11.66
N LEU A 237 3.48 14.07 11.44
CA LEU A 237 3.48 13.41 10.15
C LEU A 237 2.18 13.63 9.35
N SER A 238 1.26 14.48 9.81
CA SER A 238 0.05 14.82 9.04
C SER A 238 0.40 15.47 7.70
N TYR A 239 -0.52 15.37 6.73
CA TYR A 239 -0.31 15.96 5.39
C TYR A 239 -0.08 17.47 5.43
N SER A 240 -0.67 18.15 6.41
CA SER A 240 -0.51 19.61 6.57
C SER A 240 0.83 20.03 7.19
N LYS A 241 1.56 19.11 7.85
CA LYS A 241 2.82 19.43 8.54
C LYS A 241 4.05 18.88 7.83
N LEU A 242 3.98 17.66 7.32
CA LEU A 242 5.08 17.05 6.60
C LEU A 242 4.73 16.96 5.12
N HIS A 243 5.48 17.64 4.30
CA HIS A 243 5.39 17.53 2.84
C HIS A 243 6.36 16.45 2.37
N VAL A 244 5.86 15.53 1.56
CA VAL A 244 6.67 14.48 0.91
C VAL A 244 6.63 14.76 -0.58
N PRO A 245 7.78 14.87 -1.25
CA PRO A 245 7.82 15.04 -2.70
C PRO A 245 7.05 13.94 -3.43
N ASP A 246 6.42 14.29 -4.53
CA ASP A 246 5.73 13.32 -5.37
C ASP A 246 6.71 12.29 -5.92
N PHE A 247 6.28 11.03 -5.91
CA PHE A 247 7.04 9.95 -6.51
C PHE A 247 6.94 10.04 -8.03
N VAL A 248 8.06 10.25 -8.70
CA VAL A 248 8.15 10.04 -10.15
C VAL A 248 8.13 8.54 -10.40
N ASN A 249 7.17 8.07 -11.17
CA ASN A 249 7.10 6.68 -11.56
C ASN A 249 7.99 6.44 -12.80
N GLU A 250 9.28 6.20 -12.57
CA GLU A 250 10.27 5.96 -13.62
C GLU A 250 9.87 4.82 -14.59
N GLU A 251 9.04 3.86 -14.14
CA GLU A 251 8.52 2.78 -15.00
C GLU A 251 7.59 3.28 -16.11
N ARG A 252 7.10 4.51 -16.00
CA ARG A 252 6.25 5.17 -17.00
C ARG A 252 6.98 6.20 -17.83
N LEU A 253 8.27 6.32 -17.69
CA LEU A 253 9.08 7.21 -18.52
C LEU A 253 9.73 6.42 -19.65
N CYS A 254 9.86 7.07 -20.80
CA CYS A 254 10.67 6.55 -21.90
C CYS A 254 12.14 6.52 -21.48
N PRO A 255 12.85 5.41 -21.64
CA PRO A 255 14.26 5.32 -21.27
C PRO A 255 15.17 6.18 -22.16
N TYR A 256 14.69 6.65 -23.31
CA TYR A 256 15.45 7.40 -24.29
C TYR A 256 15.25 8.92 -24.21
N CYS A 257 14.04 9.40 -23.97
CA CYS A 257 13.73 10.83 -23.92
C CYS A 257 13.11 11.29 -22.59
N SER A 258 12.87 10.39 -21.66
CA SER A 258 12.24 10.67 -20.35
C SER A 258 10.80 11.21 -20.42
N GLU A 259 10.16 11.18 -21.58
CA GLU A 259 8.73 11.51 -21.68
C GLU A 259 7.83 10.41 -21.10
N ASN A 260 6.61 10.79 -20.72
CA ASN A 260 5.64 9.84 -20.22
C ASN A 260 5.23 8.86 -21.31
N LEU A 261 5.31 7.57 -21.02
CA LEU A 261 4.76 6.53 -21.87
C LEU A 261 3.24 6.61 -21.87
N THR A 262 2.63 6.60 -23.07
CA THR A 262 1.18 6.61 -23.27
C THR A 262 0.69 5.25 -23.73
N GLN A 263 -0.63 4.99 -23.60
CA GLN A 263 -1.19 3.78 -24.19
C GLN A 263 -1.11 3.86 -25.70
N VAL A 264 -0.62 2.80 -26.34
CA VAL A 264 -0.52 2.65 -27.78
C VAL A 264 -1.19 1.36 -28.23
N LEU A 265 -1.57 1.32 -29.50
CA LEU A 265 -2.13 0.14 -30.17
C LEU A 265 -1.40 -0.08 -31.50
N PRO A 266 -1.23 -1.35 -31.94
CA PRO A 266 -0.68 -1.63 -33.26
C PRO A 266 -1.66 -1.27 -34.37
N MET A 267 -1.13 -0.81 -35.52
CA MET A 267 -1.91 -0.38 -36.68
C MET A 267 -2.52 -1.55 -37.47
N ASP A 268 -1.99 -2.76 -37.30
CA ASP A 268 -2.44 -3.97 -38.04
C ASP A 268 -3.82 -4.48 -37.60
N GLY A 269 -4.52 -3.75 -36.75
CA GLY A 269 -5.86 -4.11 -36.28
C GLY A 269 -5.90 -5.30 -35.32
N ILE A 270 -4.75 -5.78 -34.85
CA ILE A 270 -4.69 -6.77 -33.79
C ILE A 270 -5.11 -6.08 -32.49
N THR A 271 -6.40 -6.14 -32.20
CA THR A 271 -7.00 -5.57 -30.97
C THR A 271 -6.81 -6.48 -29.76
N GLY A 272 -5.99 -7.52 -29.90
CA GLY A 272 -5.71 -8.48 -28.84
C GLY A 272 -4.90 -7.91 -27.68
N GLU A 273 -5.10 -8.48 -26.50
CA GLU A 273 -4.19 -8.22 -25.37
C GLU A 273 -2.77 -8.68 -25.76
N PRO A 274 -1.73 -7.91 -25.39
CA PRO A 274 -0.36 -8.37 -25.58
C PRO A 274 -0.13 -9.67 -24.78
N PRO A 275 0.87 -10.46 -25.16
CA PRO A 275 1.18 -11.69 -24.43
C PRO A 275 1.41 -11.37 -22.95
N PRO A 276 1.02 -12.26 -22.02
CA PRO A 276 1.07 -12.04 -20.59
C PRO A 276 2.52 -12.16 -20.04
N GLN A 277 3.42 -11.41 -20.63
CA GLN A 277 4.82 -11.32 -20.25
C GLN A 277 5.31 -9.89 -20.35
N GLN A 278 6.26 -9.53 -19.54
CA GLN A 278 6.91 -8.23 -19.63
C GLN A 278 7.82 -8.23 -20.87
N MET A 279 7.55 -7.33 -21.79
CA MET A 279 8.34 -7.12 -23.02
C MET A 279 8.67 -5.64 -23.15
N GLU A 280 9.86 -5.35 -23.65
CA GLU A 280 10.31 -4.02 -24.06
C GLU A 280 10.98 -4.16 -25.42
N CYS A 281 10.64 -3.30 -26.38
CA CYS A 281 11.19 -3.34 -27.73
C CYS A 281 11.23 -1.96 -28.37
N ILE A 282 12.15 -1.82 -29.31
CA ILE A 282 12.25 -0.69 -30.24
C ILE A 282 11.67 -1.16 -31.57
N VAL A 283 10.70 -0.42 -32.13
CA VAL A 283 9.94 -0.80 -33.32
C VAL A 283 9.75 0.40 -34.25
N GLU A 284 9.34 0.13 -35.49
CA GLU A 284 8.96 1.19 -36.43
C GLU A 284 7.75 1.95 -35.89
N ALA A 285 7.81 3.27 -35.86
CA ALA A 285 6.81 4.11 -35.21
C ALA A 285 5.48 4.13 -35.95
N ASP A 286 5.50 4.00 -37.28
CA ASP A 286 4.34 3.98 -38.17
C ASP A 286 3.46 2.72 -38.00
N ALA A 287 3.99 1.67 -37.37
CA ALA A 287 3.23 0.48 -37.01
C ALA A 287 2.34 0.66 -35.77
N TRP A 288 2.37 1.83 -35.10
CA TRP A 288 1.68 2.08 -33.83
C TRP A 288 0.96 3.42 -33.83
N PHE A 289 -0.12 3.52 -33.04
CA PHE A 289 -0.83 4.78 -32.83
C PHE A 289 -1.29 4.97 -31.38
N ILE A 290 -1.49 6.24 -30.99
CA ILE A 290 -2.08 6.61 -29.69
C ILE A 290 -3.60 6.69 -29.89
N PRO A 291 -4.40 5.82 -29.25
CA PRO A 291 -5.86 5.87 -29.40
C PRO A 291 -6.44 7.17 -28.81
N TYR A 292 -7.53 7.68 -29.42
CA TYR A 292 -8.13 8.97 -29.08
C TYR A 292 -8.40 9.15 -27.58
N TYR A 293 -8.89 8.11 -26.92
CA TYR A 293 -9.17 8.16 -25.46
C TYR A 293 -7.91 8.28 -24.60
N ALA A 294 -6.74 7.96 -25.10
CA ALA A 294 -5.47 8.11 -24.39
C ALA A 294 -4.84 9.51 -24.58
N GLN A 295 -5.28 10.27 -25.59
CA GLN A 295 -4.79 11.63 -25.87
C GLN A 295 -5.34 12.65 -24.87
N SER A 296 -6.48 12.38 -24.23
CA SER A 296 -7.15 13.30 -23.29
C SER A 296 -6.68 13.19 -21.83
N GLN A 297 -5.68 12.37 -21.55
CA GLN A 297 -5.18 12.14 -20.18
C GLN A 297 -3.82 12.79 -19.88
N ASN A 298 -3.31 13.60 -20.83
CA ASN A 298 -2.06 14.37 -20.67
C ASN A 298 -2.34 15.83 -20.26
#